data_ff50dde33331ece05ca481c7372861bb
#
_entry.id   ff50dde33331ece05ca481c7372861bb
#
_cell.length_a   1.000
_cell.length_b   1.000
_cell.length_c   1.000
_cell.angle_alpha   90.00
_cell.angle_beta   90.00
_cell.angle_gamma   90.00
#
_symmetry.space_group_name_H-M   'P 1'
#
loop_
_entity.id
_entity.type
_entity.pdbx_description
1 polymer ?
#
loop_
_entity_poly.entity_id
_entity_poly.type
_entity_poly.pdbx_seq_one_letter_code
_entity_poly.pdbx_strand_id
1 'polypeptide(L)'
;ANTGSIMESSTGFPGNTGQVPNSVAPLAEMLRLNGYCTGAFGKWHETAAWETSVSGPFDRWPTRQGFDKFYGFIGGETDQWVPLIYDNLTRVTPPEKEGYHFTVDMTDQAIGWMKAQQSMTPDKPFFMYYATGAVHAPHHVPREWADKYKGKFDAGWDKVREETIARQRSMGVVPTETALAPKPEDIKDWDSLSGDEHRLFTRQAEVFAGFLEQTDHEVGRLVAAIEDIGEMDDTLFIYIAGDNG
;
A
#
# COMPACT_ATOMS: atom_id res chain seq x y z
N ALA A 1 -1.26 -17.14 -15.82
CA ALA A 1 -1.29 -16.50 -14.52
C ALA A 1 -2.10 -17.35 -13.56
N ASN A 2 -1.57 -17.61 -12.39
CA ASN A 2 -2.34 -18.28 -11.34
C ASN A 2 -3.36 -17.32 -10.77
N THR A 3 -4.52 -17.83 -10.46
CA THR A 3 -5.59 -17.02 -9.88
C THR A 3 -5.27 -16.67 -8.43
N GLY A 4 -5.61 -15.47 -8.00
CA GLY A 4 -5.46 -15.04 -6.62
C GLY A 4 -6.11 -16.00 -5.61
N SER A 5 -7.16 -16.72 -6.02
CA SER A 5 -7.84 -17.71 -5.17
C SER A 5 -6.96 -18.87 -4.69
N ILE A 6 -5.84 -19.16 -5.36
CA ILE A 6 -4.89 -20.18 -4.89
C ILE A 6 -3.97 -19.59 -3.80
N MET A 7 -3.73 -18.29 -3.82
CA MET A 7 -2.78 -17.60 -2.97
C MET A 7 -3.45 -16.85 -1.80
N GLU A 8 -4.71 -16.55 -1.94
CA GLU A 8 -5.50 -15.84 -0.92
C GLU A 8 -5.78 -16.73 0.29
N SER A 9 -5.17 -16.43 1.42
CA SER A 9 -5.30 -17.23 2.65
C SER A 9 -6.53 -16.91 3.48
N SER A 10 -7.20 -15.80 3.18
CA SER A 10 -8.32 -15.29 3.99
C SER A 10 -9.71 -15.60 3.44
N THR A 11 -9.81 -16.27 2.30
CA THR A 11 -11.11 -16.59 1.70
C THR A 11 -11.91 -17.65 2.48
N GLY A 12 -11.30 -18.32 3.46
CA GLY A 12 -11.95 -19.33 4.29
C GLY A 12 -12.34 -20.63 3.57
N PHE A 13 -11.96 -20.82 2.32
CA PHE A 13 -12.23 -22.03 1.57
C PHE A 13 -11.13 -23.08 1.74
N PRO A 14 -11.48 -24.38 1.84
CA PRO A 14 -10.49 -25.44 1.87
C PRO A 14 -9.57 -25.44 0.66
N GLY A 15 -8.27 -25.63 0.89
CA GLY A 15 -7.25 -25.66 -0.17
C GLY A 15 -6.63 -24.30 -0.49
N ASN A 16 -7.10 -23.23 0.13
CA ASN A 16 -6.51 -21.91 0.02
C ASN A 16 -5.38 -21.78 1.03
N THR A 17 -4.15 -21.77 0.56
CA THR A 17 -2.96 -21.86 1.44
C THR A 17 -2.21 -20.53 1.59
N GLY A 18 -2.53 -19.51 0.78
CA GLY A 18 -1.75 -18.27 0.72
C GLY A 18 -0.32 -18.48 0.24
N GLN A 19 -0.02 -19.61 -0.38
CA GLN A 19 1.32 -19.97 -0.81
C GLN A 19 1.46 -19.88 -2.33
N VAL A 20 2.39 -19.05 -2.79
CA VAL A 20 2.78 -19.05 -4.21
C VAL A 20 3.46 -20.40 -4.53
N PRO A 21 2.94 -21.18 -5.49
CA PRO A 21 3.58 -22.43 -5.88
C PRO A 21 5.00 -22.22 -6.42
N ASN A 22 5.94 -23.08 -6.06
CA ASN A 22 7.32 -23.00 -6.57
C ASN A 22 7.44 -23.18 -8.09
N SER A 23 6.37 -23.61 -8.76
CA SER A 23 6.30 -23.71 -10.23
C SER A 23 5.98 -22.37 -10.92
N VAL A 24 5.75 -21.30 -10.15
CA VAL A 24 5.45 -19.96 -10.65
C VAL A 24 6.65 -19.06 -10.42
N ALA A 25 7.16 -18.45 -11.47
CA ALA A 25 8.20 -17.44 -11.34
C ALA A 25 7.56 -16.07 -11.02
N PRO A 26 7.86 -15.46 -9.87
CA PRO A 26 7.49 -14.08 -9.60
C PRO A 26 8.12 -13.11 -10.59
N LEU A 27 7.47 -11.99 -10.87
CA LEU A 27 8.00 -10.96 -11.78
C LEU A 27 9.39 -10.48 -11.36
N ALA A 28 9.59 -10.26 -10.06
CA ALA A 28 10.88 -9.82 -9.53
C ALA A 28 12.01 -10.84 -9.84
N GLU A 29 11.75 -12.15 -9.70
CA GLU A 29 12.72 -13.19 -10.03
C GLU A 29 13.05 -13.20 -11.53
N MET A 30 12.03 -13.06 -12.39
CA MET A 30 12.26 -12.98 -13.84
C MET A 30 13.13 -11.77 -14.21
N LEU A 31 12.85 -10.61 -13.63
CA LEU A 31 13.62 -9.39 -13.89
C LEU A 31 15.05 -9.50 -13.33
N ARG A 32 15.21 -10.03 -12.12
CA ARG A 32 16.51 -10.27 -11.48
C ARG A 32 17.39 -11.18 -12.36
N LEU A 33 16.84 -12.26 -12.90
CA LEU A 33 17.54 -13.17 -13.81
C LEU A 33 17.87 -12.53 -15.17
N ASN A 34 17.20 -11.44 -15.53
CA ASN A 34 17.47 -10.61 -16.70
C ASN A 34 18.31 -9.37 -16.40
N GLY A 35 18.99 -9.33 -15.26
CA GLY A 35 19.98 -8.32 -14.96
C GLY A 35 19.49 -7.09 -14.19
N TYR A 36 18.25 -7.07 -13.74
CA TYR A 36 17.74 -5.97 -12.92
C TYR A 36 18.23 -6.04 -11.46
N CYS A 37 18.43 -4.88 -10.83
CA CYS A 37 18.42 -4.75 -9.38
C CYS A 37 16.97 -4.75 -8.90
N THR A 38 16.63 -5.49 -7.84
CA THR A 38 15.25 -5.64 -7.42
C THR A 38 15.08 -5.27 -5.95
N GLY A 39 14.14 -4.36 -5.65
CA GLY A 39 13.83 -3.91 -4.30
C GLY A 39 12.34 -3.91 -4.01
N ALA A 40 11.95 -4.37 -2.81
CA ALA A 40 10.58 -4.28 -2.31
C ALA A 40 10.53 -3.45 -1.04
N PHE A 41 9.59 -2.50 -0.96
CA PHE A 41 9.44 -1.58 0.15
C PHE A 41 7.99 -1.53 0.60
N GLY A 42 7.75 -1.83 1.89
CA GLY A 42 6.45 -1.75 2.51
C GLY A 42 5.75 -3.09 2.73
N LYS A 43 4.48 -3.18 2.36
CA LYS A 43 3.62 -4.33 2.58
C LYS A 43 3.99 -5.48 1.65
N TRP A 44 4.11 -6.68 2.23
CA TRP A 44 4.30 -7.91 1.44
C TRP A 44 3.00 -8.72 1.31
N HIS A 45 2.48 -9.26 2.37
CA HIS A 45 1.24 -10.05 2.49
C HIS A 45 1.12 -11.30 1.59
N GLU A 46 2.22 -11.73 0.97
CA GLU A 46 2.28 -12.90 0.09
C GLU A 46 2.87 -14.14 0.81
N THR A 47 3.00 -14.06 2.14
CA THR A 47 3.50 -15.13 3.01
C THR A 47 2.37 -15.66 3.85
N ALA A 48 2.19 -16.98 3.87
CA ALA A 48 1.18 -17.62 4.72
C ALA A 48 1.38 -17.26 6.19
N ALA A 49 0.29 -17.07 6.94
CA ALA A 49 0.34 -16.57 8.32
C ALA A 49 1.27 -17.36 9.25
N TRP A 50 1.40 -18.66 9.05
CA TRP A 50 2.29 -19.55 9.83
C TRP A 50 3.76 -19.49 9.41
N GLU A 51 4.10 -18.75 8.33
CA GLU A 51 5.47 -18.55 7.82
C GLU A 51 5.99 -17.14 8.11
N THR A 52 5.24 -16.29 8.81
CA THR A 52 5.60 -14.87 9.02
C THR A 52 6.57 -14.64 10.19
N SER A 53 6.95 -15.70 10.92
CA SER A 53 7.83 -15.56 12.07
C SER A 53 9.30 -15.43 11.65
N VAL A 54 10.11 -14.82 12.54
CA VAL A 54 11.57 -14.72 12.38
C VAL A 54 12.31 -16.06 12.34
N SER A 55 11.60 -17.16 12.60
CA SER A 55 12.14 -18.52 12.51
C SER A 55 11.89 -19.17 11.14
N GLY A 56 11.19 -18.49 10.25
CA GLY A 56 10.83 -19.01 8.94
C GLY A 56 9.69 -20.05 8.97
N PRO A 57 9.52 -20.81 7.89
CA PRO A 57 10.36 -20.82 6.68
C PRO A 57 10.32 -19.49 5.90
N PHE A 58 11.42 -19.18 5.21
CA PHE A 58 11.57 -17.90 4.50
C PHE A 58 11.32 -17.98 2.99
N ASP A 59 10.92 -19.15 2.48
CA ASP A 59 10.82 -19.40 1.03
C ASP A 59 9.87 -18.43 0.32
N ARG A 60 8.88 -17.88 1.02
CA ARG A 60 7.89 -16.94 0.49
C ARG A 60 8.08 -15.49 0.96
N TRP A 61 9.19 -15.24 1.64
CA TRP A 61 9.59 -13.89 1.98
C TRP A 61 10.14 -13.16 0.73
N PRO A 62 10.07 -11.83 0.66
CA PRO A 62 10.44 -11.08 -0.55
C PRO A 62 11.82 -11.46 -1.12
N THR A 63 12.83 -11.62 -0.26
CA THR A 63 14.19 -11.97 -0.68
C THR A 63 14.34 -13.38 -1.25
N ARG A 64 13.32 -14.23 -1.12
CA ARG A 64 13.25 -15.56 -1.75
C ARG A 64 12.25 -15.60 -2.91
N GLN A 65 11.65 -14.45 -3.22
CA GLN A 65 10.71 -14.26 -4.33
C GLN A 65 11.29 -13.30 -5.40
N GLY A 66 12.61 -13.18 -5.43
CA GLY A 66 13.33 -12.45 -6.46
C GLY A 66 13.70 -11.02 -6.13
N PHE A 67 13.53 -10.58 -4.88
CA PHE A 67 14.00 -9.25 -4.46
C PHE A 67 15.38 -9.34 -3.79
N ASP A 68 16.33 -8.53 -4.27
CA ASP A 68 17.67 -8.41 -3.68
C ASP A 68 17.62 -7.59 -2.38
N LYS A 69 16.64 -6.69 -2.26
CA LYS A 69 16.38 -5.85 -1.09
C LYS A 69 14.91 -5.90 -0.69
N PHE A 70 14.67 -5.98 0.61
CA PHE A 70 13.36 -5.77 1.21
C PHE A 70 13.47 -4.85 2.43
N TYR A 71 12.56 -3.89 2.55
CA TYR A 71 12.38 -3.12 3.77
C TYR A 71 10.88 -2.90 4.00
N GLY A 72 10.31 -3.53 5.02
CA GLY A 72 8.87 -3.46 5.21
C GLY A 72 8.33 -4.48 6.20
N PHE A 73 7.05 -4.82 6.05
CA PHE A 73 6.34 -5.76 6.92
C PHE A 73 5.75 -6.93 6.12
N ILE A 74 5.70 -8.10 6.76
CA ILE A 74 5.30 -9.34 6.08
C ILE A 74 3.79 -9.55 6.11
N GLY A 75 3.11 -9.08 7.16
CA GLY A 75 1.66 -9.23 7.32
C GLY A 75 0.82 -8.31 6.44
N GLY A 76 -0.50 -8.37 6.64
CA GLY A 76 -1.46 -7.55 5.90
C GLY A 76 -1.54 -6.10 6.36
N GLU A 77 -1.11 -5.82 7.59
CA GLU A 77 -1.18 -4.50 8.23
C GLU A 77 -0.01 -4.29 9.19
N THR A 78 0.27 -3.04 9.51
CA THR A 78 1.21 -2.65 10.57
C THR A 78 0.84 -1.30 11.15
N ASP A 79 1.22 -1.07 12.41
CA ASP A 79 1.17 0.25 13.04
C ASP A 79 2.14 1.21 12.32
N GLN A 80 1.73 2.47 12.10
CA GLN A 80 2.59 3.45 11.42
C GLN A 80 3.57 4.16 12.35
N TRP A 81 3.29 4.15 13.66
CA TRP A 81 4.13 4.80 14.68
C TRP A 81 5.12 3.81 15.31
N VAL A 82 4.69 2.55 15.48
CA VAL A 82 5.49 1.47 16.07
C VAL A 82 5.35 0.20 15.21
N PRO A 83 5.83 0.23 13.95
CA PRO A 83 5.63 -0.89 13.03
C PRO A 83 6.50 -2.11 13.39
N LEU A 84 6.00 -3.29 13.04
CA LEU A 84 6.80 -4.51 13.01
C LEU A 84 7.41 -4.66 11.62
N ILE A 85 8.66 -4.26 11.47
CA ILE A 85 9.36 -4.19 10.18
C ILE A 85 10.63 -5.05 10.14
N TYR A 86 11.01 -5.36 8.91
CA TYR A 86 12.17 -6.16 8.58
C TYR A 86 13.05 -5.46 7.53
N ASP A 87 14.35 -5.60 7.68
CA ASP A 87 15.33 -5.38 6.62
C ASP A 87 15.79 -6.76 6.14
N ASN A 88 15.37 -7.12 4.94
CA ASN A 88 15.50 -8.48 4.41
C ASN A 88 14.86 -9.52 5.36
N LEU A 89 15.65 -10.33 6.04
CA LEU A 89 15.19 -11.34 7.00
C LEU A 89 15.38 -10.90 8.46
N THR A 90 15.95 -9.72 8.69
CA THR A 90 16.30 -9.24 10.03
C THR A 90 15.24 -8.26 10.52
N ARG A 91 14.67 -8.54 11.70
CA ARG A 91 13.79 -7.59 12.36
C ARG A 91 14.53 -6.30 12.70
N VAL A 92 13.92 -5.16 12.36
CA VAL A 92 14.45 -3.83 12.65
C VAL A 92 13.58 -3.16 13.71
N THR A 93 14.22 -2.44 14.64
CA THR A 93 13.52 -1.53 15.55
C THR A 93 13.46 -0.17 14.89
N PRO A 94 12.26 0.41 14.72
CA PRO A 94 12.13 1.78 14.21
C PRO A 94 12.96 2.76 15.06
N PRO A 95 13.51 3.81 14.47
CA PRO A 95 14.22 4.82 15.23
C PRO A 95 13.29 5.53 16.22
N GLU A 96 13.72 5.72 17.47
CA GLU A 96 13.05 6.54 18.46
C GLU A 96 13.19 8.02 18.08
N LYS A 97 12.29 8.49 17.21
CA LYS A 97 12.28 9.85 16.67
C LYS A 97 10.90 10.46 16.84
N GLU A 98 10.81 11.65 17.36
CA GLU A 98 9.57 12.42 17.38
C GLU A 98 9.03 12.59 15.94
N GLY A 99 7.75 12.35 15.75
CA GLY A 99 7.11 12.41 14.44
C GLY A 99 7.48 11.26 13.49
N TYR A 100 8.07 10.17 14.01
CA TYR A 100 8.28 8.96 13.17
C TYR A 100 6.97 8.49 12.55
N HIS A 101 7.02 8.15 11.27
CA HIS A 101 5.91 7.54 10.54
C HIS A 101 6.47 6.56 9.52
N PHE A 102 5.95 5.34 9.52
CA PHE A 102 6.53 4.26 8.70
C PHE A 102 6.48 4.54 7.20
N THR A 103 5.39 5.14 6.68
CA THR A 103 5.32 5.46 5.24
C THR A 103 6.45 6.42 4.84
N VAL A 104 6.80 7.39 5.69
CA VAL A 104 7.94 8.31 5.46
C VAL A 104 9.27 7.57 5.49
N ASP A 105 9.50 6.75 6.53
CA ASP A 105 10.72 5.95 6.68
C ASP A 105 10.92 4.99 5.50
N MET A 106 9.86 4.27 5.12
CA MET A 106 9.87 3.37 3.98
C MET A 106 10.23 4.09 2.67
N THR A 107 9.72 5.31 2.47
CA THR A 107 10.04 6.14 1.31
C THR A 107 11.50 6.55 1.32
N ASP A 108 12.03 6.97 2.47
CA ASP A 108 13.43 7.31 2.64
C ASP A 108 14.36 6.13 2.31
N GLN A 109 13.99 4.92 2.75
CA GLN A 109 14.73 3.69 2.44
C GLN A 109 14.68 3.36 0.95
N ALA A 110 13.53 3.49 0.30
CA ALA A 110 13.35 3.26 -1.13
C ALA A 110 14.19 4.23 -1.97
N ILE A 111 14.12 5.52 -1.66
CA ILE A 111 14.92 6.58 -2.32
C ILE A 111 16.42 6.35 -2.10
N GLY A 112 16.82 6.03 -0.88
CA GLY A 112 18.21 5.75 -0.54
C GLY A 112 18.76 4.56 -1.31
N TRP A 113 18.00 3.47 -1.39
CA TRP A 113 18.37 2.28 -2.17
C TRP A 113 18.50 2.60 -3.66
N MET A 114 17.52 3.30 -4.24
CA MET A 114 17.52 3.67 -5.66
C MET A 114 18.74 4.53 -6.02
N LYS A 115 19.02 5.58 -5.23
CA LYS A 115 20.20 6.45 -5.43
C LYS A 115 21.52 5.68 -5.29
N ALA A 116 21.57 4.72 -4.37
CA ALA A 116 22.75 3.86 -4.22
C ALA A 116 22.96 2.96 -5.45
N GLN A 117 21.88 2.33 -5.98
CA GLN A 117 21.96 1.52 -7.19
C GLN A 117 22.45 2.36 -8.38
N GLN A 118 21.85 3.53 -8.60
CA GLN A 118 22.24 4.43 -9.68
C GLN A 118 23.69 4.89 -9.57
N SER A 119 24.15 5.21 -8.35
CA SER A 119 25.53 5.64 -8.14
C SER A 119 26.56 4.53 -8.36
N MET A 120 26.26 3.30 -7.97
CA MET A 120 27.21 2.18 -8.01
C MET A 120 27.18 1.40 -9.33
N THR A 121 26.03 1.32 -9.94
CA THR A 121 25.79 0.53 -11.18
C THR A 121 24.82 1.26 -12.11
N PRO A 122 25.20 2.45 -12.66
CA PRO A 122 24.31 3.31 -13.44
C PRO A 122 23.71 2.63 -14.69
N ASP A 123 24.42 1.69 -15.30
CA ASP A 123 23.96 0.97 -16.49
C ASP A 123 23.04 -0.22 -16.16
N LYS A 124 22.81 -0.50 -14.88
CA LYS A 124 21.99 -1.64 -14.45
C LYS A 124 20.57 -1.18 -14.13
N PRO A 125 19.54 -1.67 -14.86
CA PRO A 125 18.17 -1.28 -14.59
C PRO A 125 17.70 -1.77 -13.21
N PHE A 126 16.74 -1.08 -12.63
CA PHE A 126 16.11 -1.49 -11.38
C PHE A 126 14.62 -1.80 -11.54
N PHE A 127 14.13 -2.67 -10.68
CA PHE A 127 12.71 -2.92 -10.45
C PHE A 127 12.40 -2.64 -8.98
N MET A 128 11.50 -1.72 -8.74
CA MET A 128 11.04 -1.39 -7.39
C MET A 128 9.56 -1.75 -7.22
N TYR A 129 9.26 -2.55 -6.21
CA TYR A 129 7.91 -2.78 -5.71
C TYR A 129 7.70 -1.93 -4.47
N TYR A 130 6.94 -0.85 -4.61
CA TYR A 130 6.64 0.08 -3.54
C TYR A 130 5.18 -0.08 -3.14
N ALA A 131 4.93 -0.73 -2.00
CA ALA A 131 3.60 -1.11 -1.53
C ALA A 131 3.34 -0.51 -0.14
N THR A 132 2.57 0.56 -0.07
CA THR A 132 2.26 1.22 1.19
C THR A 132 1.33 0.39 2.07
N GLY A 133 1.34 0.61 3.39
CA GLY A 133 0.32 0.08 4.29
C GLY A 133 -1.01 0.84 4.18
N ALA A 134 -0.97 2.07 3.70
CA ALA A 134 -2.15 2.89 3.46
C ALA A 134 -2.94 2.36 2.23
N VAL A 135 -4.24 2.41 2.26
CA VAL A 135 -5.07 2.98 3.33
C VAL A 135 -5.73 1.88 4.17
N HIS A 136 -5.07 0.75 4.34
CA HIS A 136 -5.52 -0.30 5.24
C HIS A 136 -5.49 0.18 6.69
N ALA A 137 -6.39 -0.31 7.53
CA ALA A 137 -6.32 -0.06 8.97
C ALA A 137 -5.02 -0.63 9.59
N PRO A 138 -4.50 -0.04 10.66
CA PRO A 138 -5.00 1.15 11.37
C PRO A 138 -4.70 2.44 10.60
N HIS A 139 -5.69 3.34 10.56
CA HIS A 139 -5.56 4.62 9.84
C HIS A 139 -4.73 5.61 10.69
N HIS A 140 -3.46 5.40 10.74
CA HIS A 140 -2.52 6.23 11.49
C HIS A 140 -1.90 7.29 10.57
N VAL A 141 -2.24 8.57 10.80
CA VAL A 141 -1.69 9.70 10.06
C VAL A 141 -1.47 10.89 11.00
N PRO A 142 -0.43 11.72 10.81
CA PRO A 142 -0.27 12.94 11.57
C PRO A 142 -1.50 13.84 11.46
N ARG A 143 -1.86 14.47 12.58
CA ARG A 143 -3.11 15.22 12.73
C ARG A 143 -3.29 16.31 11.66
N GLU A 144 -2.21 16.96 11.28
CA GLU A 144 -2.21 18.01 10.27
C GLU A 144 -2.72 17.54 8.90
N TRP A 145 -2.52 16.27 8.53
CA TRP A 145 -3.06 15.70 7.30
C TRP A 145 -4.57 15.48 7.41
N ALA A 146 -5.02 14.87 8.51
CA ALA A 146 -6.44 14.65 8.74
C ALA A 146 -7.23 15.97 8.86
N ASP A 147 -6.64 17.01 9.46
CA ASP A 147 -7.29 18.30 9.68
C ASP A 147 -7.48 19.11 8.39
N LYS A 148 -6.77 18.81 7.29
CA LYS A 148 -7.04 19.35 5.94
C LYS A 148 -8.45 19.01 5.44
N TYR A 149 -9.00 17.90 5.91
CA TYR A 149 -10.31 17.37 5.50
C TYR A 149 -11.43 17.72 6.46
N LYS A 150 -11.17 18.52 7.50
CA LYS A 150 -12.16 18.91 8.48
C LYS A 150 -13.41 19.50 7.84
N GLY A 151 -14.57 18.88 8.13
CA GLY A 151 -15.87 19.27 7.60
C GLY A 151 -16.16 18.82 6.16
N LYS A 152 -15.23 18.14 5.48
CA LYS A 152 -15.45 17.67 4.11
C LYS A 152 -16.40 16.49 3.98
N PHE A 153 -16.65 15.79 5.08
CA PHE A 153 -17.48 14.59 5.14
C PHE A 153 -18.74 14.76 6.00
N ASP A 154 -19.08 15.99 6.40
CA ASP A 154 -20.26 16.28 7.22
C ASP A 154 -21.58 15.85 6.54
N ALA A 155 -21.61 15.85 5.19
CA ALA A 155 -22.76 15.41 4.42
C ALA A 155 -23.00 13.87 4.48
N GLY A 156 -22.04 13.11 4.99
CA GLY A 156 -22.13 11.67 5.18
C GLY A 156 -21.95 10.83 3.91
N TRP A 157 -21.83 9.52 4.12
CA TRP A 157 -21.48 8.58 3.05
C TRP A 157 -22.55 8.44 1.96
N ASP A 158 -23.83 8.55 2.27
CA ASP A 158 -24.89 8.43 1.27
C ASP A 158 -24.75 9.56 0.23
N LYS A 159 -24.54 10.79 0.68
CA LYS A 159 -24.32 11.95 -0.18
C LYS A 159 -22.99 11.87 -0.94
N VAL A 160 -21.92 11.52 -0.25
CA VAL A 160 -20.58 11.37 -0.86
C VAL A 160 -20.61 10.32 -1.99
N ARG A 161 -21.31 9.19 -1.82
CA ARG A 161 -21.46 8.17 -2.87
C ARG A 161 -22.15 8.71 -4.11
N GLU A 162 -23.25 9.47 -3.94
CA GLU A 162 -23.97 10.09 -5.05
C GLU A 162 -23.11 11.10 -5.81
N GLU A 163 -22.40 11.95 -5.09
CA GLU A 163 -21.52 12.97 -5.68
C GLU A 163 -20.31 12.32 -6.38
N THR A 164 -19.78 11.24 -5.81
CA THR A 164 -18.65 10.51 -6.39
C THR A 164 -19.02 9.87 -7.71
N ILE A 165 -20.15 9.14 -7.81
CA ILE A 165 -20.56 8.52 -9.08
C ILE A 165 -20.91 9.58 -10.13
N ALA A 166 -21.52 10.70 -9.73
CA ALA A 166 -21.81 11.79 -10.62
C ALA A 166 -20.53 12.40 -11.23
N ARG A 167 -19.51 12.61 -10.40
CA ARG A 167 -18.19 13.09 -10.82
C ARG A 167 -17.47 12.09 -11.72
N GLN A 168 -17.47 10.81 -11.37
CA GLN A 168 -16.85 9.76 -12.18
C GLN A 168 -17.48 9.66 -13.59
N ARG A 169 -18.81 9.78 -13.69
CA ARG A 169 -19.50 9.83 -14.98
C ARG A 169 -19.08 11.07 -15.79
N SER A 170 -19.02 12.23 -15.13
CA SER A 170 -18.65 13.50 -15.81
C SER A 170 -17.20 13.50 -16.31
N MET A 171 -16.32 12.79 -15.61
CA MET A 171 -14.89 12.65 -15.96
C MET A 171 -14.63 11.52 -16.95
N GLY A 172 -15.63 10.70 -17.28
CA GLY A 172 -15.45 9.52 -18.14
C GLY A 172 -14.68 8.36 -17.47
N VAL A 173 -14.57 8.36 -16.14
CA VAL A 173 -13.96 7.27 -15.38
C VAL A 173 -14.83 6.02 -15.45
N VAL A 174 -16.15 6.21 -15.45
CA VAL A 174 -17.14 5.16 -15.67
C VAL A 174 -18.08 5.58 -16.80
N PRO A 175 -18.75 4.64 -17.52
CA PRO A 175 -19.79 4.96 -18.47
C PRO A 175 -20.91 5.82 -17.86
N THR A 176 -21.50 6.70 -18.65
CA THR A 176 -22.53 7.64 -18.17
C THR A 176 -23.77 6.95 -17.60
N GLU A 177 -24.10 5.75 -18.13
CA GLU A 177 -25.21 4.91 -17.70
C GLU A 177 -24.92 4.03 -16.48
N THR A 178 -23.69 4.03 -15.96
CA THR A 178 -23.34 3.22 -14.78
C THR A 178 -24.22 3.58 -13.60
N ALA A 179 -24.97 2.61 -13.09
CA ALA A 179 -25.81 2.80 -11.91
C ALA A 179 -24.95 2.78 -10.62
N LEU A 180 -25.32 3.61 -9.64
CA LEU A 180 -24.78 3.49 -8.31
C LEU A 180 -25.24 2.16 -7.69
N ALA A 181 -24.30 1.34 -7.21
CA ALA A 181 -24.63 0.08 -6.54
C ALA A 181 -25.51 0.33 -5.30
N PRO A 182 -26.43 -0.58 -4.96
CA PRO A 182 -27.15 -0.50 -3.71
C PRO A 182 -26.19 -0.43 -2.51
N LYS A 183 -26.56 0.33 -1.49
CA LYS A 183 -25.81 0.31 -0.23
C LYS A 183 -26.03 -1.07 0.44
N PRO A 184 -24.97 -1.68 1.03
CA PRO A 184 -25.12 -2.89 1.83
C PRO A 184 -26.12 -2.71 2.97
N GLU A 185 -26.95 -3.74 3.24
CA GLU A 185 -28.04 -3.67 4.22
C GLU A 185 -27.55 -3.47 5.67
N ASP A 186 -26.32 -3.87 5.97
CA ASP A 186 -25.67 -3.71 7.27
C ASP A 186 -25.12 -2.29 7.52
N ILE A 187 -25.08 -1.45 6.47
CA ILE A 187 -24.67 -0.04 6.62
C ILE A 187 -25.91 0.84 6.84
N LYS A 188 -26.00 1.43 8.01
CA LYS A 188 -27.08 2.36 8.38
C LYS A 188 -27.15 3.55 7.42
N ASP A 189 -28.35 4.10 7.26
CA ASP A 189 -28.53 5.40 6.62
C ASP A 189 -27.87 6.49 7.45
N TRP A 190 -27.17 7.42 6.81
CA TRP A 190 -26.47 8.49 7.51
C TRP A 190 -27.39 9.27 8.45
N ASP A 191 -28.57 9.66 7.97
CA ASP A 191 -29.55 10.44 8.74
C ASP A 191 -30.14 9.67 9.93
N SER A 192 -29.95 8.36 10.01
CA SER A 192 -30.42 7.53 11.14
C SER A 192 -29.44 7.45 12.30
N LEU A 193 -28.24 8.01 12.14
CA LEU A 193 -27.17 7.96 13.12
C LEU A 193 -27.42 8.96 14.29
N SER A 194 -26.91 8.62 15.46
CA SER A 194 -26.83 9.56 16.59
C SER A 194 -25.80 10.66 16.32
N GLY A 195 -25.88 11.76 17.07
CA GLY A 195 -24.89 12.84 16.96
C GLY A 195 -23.46 12.42 17.31
N ASP A 196 -23.28 11.40 18.16
CA ASP A 196 -21.97 10.85 18.48
C ASP A 196 -21.41 9.99 17.33
N GLU A 197 -22.26 9.17 16.71
CA GLU A 197 -21.91 8.39 15.53
C GLU A 197 -21.52 9.32 14.36
N HIS A 198 -22.29 10.38 14.10
CA HIS A 198 -21.93 11.39 13.09
C HIS A 198 -20.52 11.94 13.33
N ARG A 199 -20.22 12.40 14.55
CA ARG A 199 -18.89 12.95 14.86
C ARG A 199 -17.77 11.93 14.67
N LEU A 200 -18.02 10.69 15.11
CA LEU A 200 -17.04 9.60 14.99
C LEU A 200 -16.75 9.27 13.53
N PHE A 201 -17.80 9.00 12.75
CA PHE A 201 -17.62 8.56 11.36
C PHE A 201 -17.14 9.68 10.45
N THR A 202 -17.55 10.93 10.67
CA THR A 202 -16.95 12.08 9.99
C THR A 202 -15.46 12.14 10.27
N ARG A 203 -15.04 12.01 11.54
CA ARG A 203 -13.60 12.05 11.87
C ARG A 203 -12.83 10.87 11.29
N GLN A 204 -13.40 9.68 11.26
CA GLN A 204 -12.77 8.52 10.60
C GLN A 204 -12.55 8.76 9.10
N ALA A 205 -13.53 9.34 8.40
CA ALA A 205 -13.40 9.68 6.99
C ALA A 205 -12.32 10.76 6.75
N GLU A 206 -12.23 11.77 7.62
CA GLU A 206 -11.18 12.79 7.57
C GLU A 206 -9.79 12.19 7.75
N VAL A 207 -9.64 11.26 8.71
CA VAL A 207 -8.38 10.55 8.97
C VAL A 207 -8.00 9.67 7.79
N PHE A 208 -8.94 8.92 7.22
CA PHE A 208 -8.73 8.09 6.03
C PHE A 208 -8.24 8.94 4.85
N ALA A 209 -8.93 10.04 4.56
CA ALA A 209 -8.55 10.94 3.45
C ALA A 209 -7.18 11.59 3.68
N GLY A 210 -6.88 12.00 4.91
CA GLY A 210 -5.57 12.53 5.26
C GLY A 210 -4.46 11.49 5.13
N PHE A 211 -4.74 10.23 5.46
CA PHE A 211 -3.78 9.13 5.30
C PHE A 211 -3.50 8.82 3.82
N LEU A 212 -4.53 8.88 2.99
CA LEU A 212 -4.38 8.74 1.54
C LEU A 212 -3.53 9.88 0.95
N GLU A 213 -3.83 11.15 1.31
CA GLU A 213 -3.08 12.31 0.82
C GLU A 213 -1.61 12.28 1.29
N GLN A 214 -1.36 11.88 2.53
CA GLN A 214 0.01 11.72 3.04
C GLN A 214 0.78 10.66 2.26
N THR A 215 0.12 9.56 1.93
CA THR A 215 0.70 8.50 1.11
C THR A 215 1.01 8.97 -0.31
N ASP A 216 0.09 9.70 -0.94
CA ASP A 216 0.29 10.28 -2.27
C ASP A 216 1.45 11.29 -2.29
N HIS A 217 1.59 12.08 -1.22
CA HIS A 217 2.75 12.95 -1.03
C HIS A 217 4.07 12.15 -1.02
N GLU A 218 4.12 11.01 -0.33
CA GLU A 218 5.31 10.17 -0.28
C GLU A 218 5.62 9.52 -1.64
N VAL A 219 4.59 9.12 -2.39
CA VAL A 219 4.75 8.69 -3.79
C VAL A 219 5.33 9.82 -4.64
N GLY A 220 4.84 11.06 -4.45
CA GLY A 220 5.39 12.25 -5.13
C GLY A 220 6.89 12.47 -4.82
N ARG A 221 7.33 12.22 -3.59
CA ARG A 221 8.76 12.26 -3.23
C ARG A 221 9.59 11.21 -3.97
N LEU A 222 9.04 10.00 -4.13
CA LEU A 222 9.70 8.94 -4.88
C LEU A 222 9.83 9.30 -6.36
N VAL A 223 8.77 9.84 -6.98
CA VAL A 223 8.78 10.31 -8.37
C VAL A 223 9.81 11.42 -8.56
N ALA A 224 9.84 12.43 -7.69
CA ALA A 224 10.83 13.49 -7.73
C ALA A 224 12.28 12.95 -7.60
N ALA A 225 12.48 11.90 -6.81
CA ALA A 225 13.79 11.28 -6.70
C ALA A 225 14.21 10.51 -7.97
N ILE A 226 13.27 9.96 -8.75
CA ILE A 226 13.54 9.37 -10.08
C ILE A 226 13.95 10.48 -11.06
N GLU A 227 13.27 11.62 -11.04
CA GLU A 227 13.66 12.80 -11.83
C GLU A 227 15.06 13.30 -11.46
N ASP A 228 15.36 13.42 -10.15
CA ASP A 228 16.65 13.89 -9.63
C ASP A 228 17.84 13.04 -10.10
N ILE A 229 17.65 11.75 -10.27
CA ILE A 229 18.70 10.84 -10.77
C ILE A 229 18.76 10.77 -12.31
N GLY A 230 17.84 11.47 -13.02
CA GLY A 230 17.81 11.55 -14.48
C GLY A 230 17.20 10.34 -15.19
N GLU A 231 16.47 9.48 -14.48
CA GLU A 231 15.95 8.21 -15.01
C GLU A 231 14.45 8.25 -15.38
N MET A 232 13.80 9.43 -15.31
CA MET A 232 12.33 9.51 -15.50
C MET A 232 11.90 9.10 -16.91
N ASP A 233 12.64 9.50 -17.93
CA ASP A 233 12.32 9.19 -19.34
C ASP A 233 12.49 7.70 -19.67
N ASP A 234 13.35 7.00 -18.93
CA ASP A 234 13.65 5.57 -19.10
C ASP A 234 12.91 4.69 -18.05
N THR A 235 12.05 5.28 -17.22
CA THR A 235 11.31 4.56 -16.18
C THR A 235 9.85 4.36 -16.55
N LEU A 236 9.38 3.12 -16.56
CA LEU A 236 7.96 2.80 -16.55
C LEU A 236 7.42 2.88 -15.13
N PHE A 237 6.67 3.92 -14.84
CA PHE A 237 5.98 4.11 -13.57
C PHE A 237 4.54 3.61 -13.64
N ILE A 238 4.16 2.65 -12.77
CA ILE A 238 2.81 2.09 -12.70
C ILE A 238 2.22 2.39 -11.33
N TYR A 239 1.17 3.22 -11.30
CA TYR A 239 0.40 3.48 -10.08
C TYR A 239 -0.86 2.61 -10.08
N ILE A 240 -1.00 1.76 -9.08
CA ILE A 240 -2.17 0.91 -8.91
C ILE A 240 -2.95 1.42 -7.70
N ALA A 241 -4.12 2.03 -7.97
CA ALA A 241 -5.05 2.45 -6.93
C ALA A 241 -6.13 1.38 -6.75
N GLY A 242 -6.22 0.83 -5.54
CA GLY A 242 -7.33 -0.05 -5.15
C GLY A 242 -8.60 0.75 -4.89
N ASP A 243 -9.74 0.10 -4.99
CA ASP A 243 -11.06 0.65 -4.70
C ASP A 243 -11.59 0.25 -3.31
N ASN A 244 -10.81 -0.53 -2.59
CA ASN A 244 -11.05 -0.91 -1.20
C ASN A 244 -9.76 -0.74 -0.37
N GLY A 245 -9.93 -0.39 0.88
CA GLY A 245 -8.82 -0.23 1.82
C GLY A 245 -8.47 -1.50 2.58
#